data_05246efa0b58572589eff9963753fb9e
#
_entry.id   05246efa0b58572589eff9963753fb9e
#
_cell.length_a   1.000
_cell.length_b   1.000
_cell.length_c   1.000
_cell.angle_alpha   90.00
_cell.angle_beta   90.00
_cell.angle_gamma   90.00
#
_symmetry.space_group_name_H-M   'P 1'
#
loop_
_entity.id
_entity.type
_entity.pdbx_description
1 polymer ?
#
loop_
_entity_poly.entity_id
_entity_poly.type
_entity_poly.pdbx_seq_one_letter_code
_entity_poly.pdbx_strand_id
1 'polypeptide(L)'
;EPVNVVRNRNGKEIMTLEKPDLQPVYEMGWKAPERFKVKAADGVTDLYGVMWKPADFDSTKVYPIISNVYPGPFFEYVPTRFTINDVYNTRLAQLGFIVITVGHRGGTPMRGKAYHTYGYNNMRDYPLADDKYAIEQLIDAT
;
A
#
# COMPACT_ATOMS: atom_id res chain seq x y z
N GLU A 1 0.28 -14.84 -2.84
CA GLU A 1 -0.80 -15.66 -2.27
C GLU A 1 -0.28 -16.39 -1.04
N PRO A 2 -1.04 -16.45 0.05
CA PRO A 2 -0.62 -17.20 1.23
C PRO A 2 -0.69 -18.71 0.96
N VAL A 3 0.33 -19.44 1.41
CA VAL A 3 0.35 -20.90 1.39
C VAL A 3 0.69 -21.38 2.78
N ASN A 4 -0.13 -22.25 3.35
CA ASN A 4 0.10 -22.85 4.66
C ASN A 4 0.95 -24.10 4.50
N VAL A 5 2.12 -24.13 5.13
CA VAL A 5 3.06 -25.23 5.01
C VAL A 5 3.55 -25.70 6.38
N VAL A 6 3.88 -26.98 6.49
CA VAL A 6 4.58 -27.52 7.64
C VAL A 6 6.07 -27.58 7.30
N ARG A 7 6.90 -27.06 8.20
CA ARG A 7 8.35 -27.11 8.08
C ARG A 7 8.97 -27.87 9.26
N ASN A 8 10.07 -28.56 9.01
CA ASN A 8 10.84 -29.17 10.09
C ASN A 8 11.64 -28.11 10.85
N ARG A 9 12.33 -28.54 11.93
CA ARG A 9 13.17 -27.65 12.75
C ARG A 9 14.30 -26.93 12.01
N ASN A 10 14.70 -27.44 10.83
CA ASN A 10 15.73 -26.86 9.99
C ASN A 10 15.15 -25.92 8.89
N GLY A 11 13.84 -25.64 8.92
CA GLY A 11 13.16 -24.80 7.97
C GLY A 11 12.78 -25.49 6.65
N LYS A 12 13.13 -26.76 6.44
CA LYS A 12 12.75 -27.50 5.22
C LYS A 12 11.24 -27.77 5.23
N GLU A 13 10.58 -27.49 4.12
CA GLU A 13 9.18 -27.82 3.93
C GLU A 13 8.99 -29.33 3.88
N ILE A 14 8.03 -29.82 4.69
CA ILE A 14 7.63 -31.23 4.77
C ILE A 14 6.39 -31.46 3.94
N MET A 15 5.40 -30.56 4.05
CA MET A 15 4.14 -30.67 3.33
C MET A 15 3.44 -29.30 3.23
N THR A 16 2.68 -29.12 2.19
CA THR A 16 1.69 -28.04 2.08
C THR A 16 0.40 -28.50 2.73
N LEU A 17 -0.14 -27.70 3.67
CA LEU A 17 -1.42 -27.98 4.30
C LEU A 17 -2.58 -27.48 3.43
N GLU A 18 -2.45 -26.22 2.97
CA GLU A 18 -3.53 -25.58 2.22
C GLU A 18 -2.98 -24.47 1.35
N LYS A 19 -3.55 -24.35 0.16
CA LYS A 19 -3.38 -23.22 -0.75
C LYS A 19 -4.78 -22.71 -1.11
N PRO A 20 -5.08 -21.41 -0.91
CA PRO A 20 -6.39 -20.87 -1.28
C PRO A 20 -6.61 -20.95 -2.80
N ASP A 21 -7.82 -21.30 -3.19
CA ASP A 21 -8.26 -21.15 -4.57
C ASP A 21 -8.77 -19.72 -4.77
N LEU A 22 -8.04 -18.92 -5.51
CA LEU A 22 -8.38 -17.53 -5.82
C LEU A 22 -9.04 -17.38 -7.20
N GLN A 23 -9.20 -18.47 -7.96
CA GLN A 23 -9.78 -18.42 -9.28
C GLN A 23 -11.16 -17.74 -9.31
N PRO A 24 -12.10 -18.06 -8.41
CA PRO A 24 -13.40 -17.40 -8.38
C PRO A 24 -13.31 -15.88 -8.15
N VAL A 25 -12.31 -15.42 -7.40
CA VAL A 25 -12.09 -13.99 -7.12
C VAL A 25 -11.58 -13.27 -8.36
N TYR A 26 -10.65 -13.87 -9.09
CA TYR A 26 -10.16 -13.33 -10.36
C TYR A 26 -11.24 -13.30 -11.44
N GLU A 27 -12.10 -14.31 -11.49
CA GLU A 27 -13.24 -14.38 -12.45
C GLU A 27 -14.27 -13.28 -12.19
N MET A 28 -14.39 -12.79 -10.95
CA MET A 28 -15.19 -11.60 -10.62
C MET A 28 -14.52 -10.27 -10.99
N GLY A 29 -13.33 -10.30 -11.61
CA GLY A 29 -12.59 -9.12 -12.01
C GLY A 29 -11.71 -8.51 -10.93
N TRP A 30 -11.54 -9.15 -9.78
CA TRP A 30 -10.63 -8.66 -8.75
C TRP A 30 -9.18 -8.66 -9.25
N LYS A 31 -8.48 -7.58 -8.98
CA LYS A 31 -7.04 -7.43 -9.25
C LYS A 31 -6.30 -7.20 -7.95
N ALA A 32 -5.15 -7.85 -7.83
CA ALA A 32 -4.28 -7.61 -6.69
C ALA A 32 -3.79 -6.15 -6.70
N PRO A 33 -3.73 -5.49 -5.54
CA PRO A 33 -3.19 -4.14 -5.48
C PRO A 33 -1.71 -4.12 -5.84
N GLU A 34 -1.29 -3.04 -6.46
CA GLU A 34 0.08 -2.85 -6.96
C GLU A 34 0.93 -2.13 -5.91
N ARG A 35 2.16 -2.58 -5.73
CA ARG A 35 3.14 -1.88 -4.88
C ARG A 35 3.87 -0.84 -5.71
N PHE A 36 4.10 0.34 -5.12
CA PHE A 36 4.87 1.39 -5.74
C PHE A 36 5.90 1.99 -4.77
N LYS A 37 6.83 2.71 -5.34
CA LYS A 37 7.85 3.47 -4.62
C LYS A 37 7.95 4.87 -5.21
N VAL A 38 7.97 5.88 -4.34
CA VAL A 38 8.10 7.30 -4.70
C VAL A 38 9.07 7.98 -3.73
N LYS A 39 9.40 9.23 -3.99
CA LYS A 39 10.19 10.06 -3.06
C LYS A 39 9.27 10.85 -2.13
N ALA A 40 9.73 11.06 -0.90
CA ALA A 40 9.14 12.01 0.02
C ALA A 40 9.35 13.46 -0.47
N ALA A 41 8.69 14.41 0.16
CA ALA A 41 8.81 15.84 -0.19
C ALA A 41 10.21 16.42 -0.03
N ASP A 42 11.15 15.70 0.60
CA ASP A 42 12.58 16.07 0.63
C ASP A 42 13.34 15.69 -0.66
N GLY A 43 12.69 14.98 -1.59
CA GLY A 43 13.29 14.50 -2.83
C GLY A 43 14.29 13.33 -2.66
N VAL A 44 14.55 12.88 -1.45
CA VAL A 44 15.62 11.91 -1.14
C VAL A 44 15.08 10.64 -0.51
N THR A 45 14.21 10.77 0.50
CA THR A 45 13.68 9.62 1.26
C THR A 45 12.73 8.80 0.40
N ASP A 46 12.99 7.50 0.29
CA ASP A 46 12.07 6.58 -0.38
C ASP A 46 10.82 6.34 0.46
N LEU A 47 9.66 6.45 -0.15
CA LEU A 47 8.37 6.06 0.41
C LEU A 47 7.83 4.88 -0.39
N TYR A 48 7.15 3.99 0.31
CA TYR A 48 6.52 2.81 -0.28
C TYR A 48 5.02 2.89 -0.09
N GLY A 49 4.29 2.44 -1.10
CA GLY A 49 2.84 2.47 -1.07
C GLY A 49 2.20 1.29 -1.77
N VAL A 50 0.89 1.24 -1.68
CA VAL A 50 0.03 0.28 -2.36
C VAL A 50 -1.09 1.03 -3.06
N MET A 51 -1.40 0.61 -4.28
CA MET A 51 -2.41 1.21 -5.15
C MET A 51 -3.46 0.18 -5.54
N TRP A 52 -4.71 0.56 -5.41
CA TRP A 52 -5.88 -0.19 -5.91
C TRP A 52 -6.44 0.54 -7.12
N LYS A 53 -6.62 -0.19 -8.20
CA LYS A 53 -7.23 0.30 -9.44
C LYS A 53 -8.60 -0.33 -9.66
N PRO A 54 -9.52 0.32 -10.40
CA PRO A 54 -10.76 -0.31 -10.84
C PRO A 54 -10.52 -1.63 -11.56
N ALA A 55 -11.46 -2.57 -11.50
CA ALA A 55 -11.37 -3.83 -12.23
C ALA A 55 -11.27 -3.62 -13.75
N ASP A 56 -11.99 -2.62 -14.25
CA ASP A 56 -12.01 -2.18 -15.64
C ASP A 56 -11.02 -1.04 -15.96
N PHE A 57 -9.95 -0.92 -15.17
CA PHE A 57 -8.94 0.13 -15.34
C PHE A 57 -8.41 0.15 -16.78
N ASP A 58 -8.44 1.32 -17.37
CA ASP A 58 -7.99 1.63 -18.73
C ASP A 58 -6.97 2.79 -18.66
N SER A 59 -5.72 2.52 -18.97
CA SER A 59 -4.64 3.50 -18.90
C SER A 59 -4.79 4.69 -19.85
N THR A 60 -5.76 4.67 -20.77
CA THR A 60 -6.06 5.80 -21.65
C THR A 60 -7.04 6.81 -21.05
N LYS A 61 -7.60 6.49 -19.88
CA LYS A 61 -8.58 7.31 -19.16
C LYS A 61 -7.94 8.00 -17.96
N VAL A 62 -8.56 9.12 -17.57
CA VAL A 62 -8.18 9.85 -16.35
C VAL A 62 -9.03 9.39 -15.19
N TYR A 63 -8.40 9.13 -14.06
CA TYR A 63 -9.06 8.69 -12.83
C TYR A 63 -8.75 9.65 -11.68
N PRO A 64 -9.72 9.99 -10.85
CA PRO A 64 -9.43 10.71 -9.61
C PRO A 64 -8.70 9.80 -8.61
N ILE A 65 -7.75 10.37 -7.88
CA ILE A 65 -6.98 9.66 -6.86
C ILE A 65 -7.53 9.97 -5.47
N ILE A 66 -7.72 8.94 -4.67
CA ILE A 66 -8.01 9.04 -3.24
C ILE A 66 -6.83 8.50 -2.46
N SER A 67 -6.23 9.33 -1.61
CA SER A 67 -5.23 8.87 -0.64
C SER A 67 -5.92 8.52 0.67
N ASN A 68 -5.78 7.26 1.08
CA ASN A 68 -6.24 6.77 2.37
C ASN A 68 -5.09 6.89 3.37
N VAL A 69 -5.13 7.94 4.18
CA VAL A 69 -4.06 8.32 5.10
C VAL A 69 -4.43 7.98 6.53
N TYR A 70 -3.56 7.26 7.22
CA TYR A 70 -3.67 7.02 8.66
C TYR A 70 -2.35 7.41 9.33
N PRO A 71 -2.15 8.68 9.66
CA PRO A 71 -0.91 9.16 10.26
C PRO A 71 -0.77 8.69 11.71
N GLY A 72 0.44 8.31 12.09
CA GLY A 72 0.75 7.92 13.46
C GLY A 72 2.20 7.45 13.60
N PRO A 73 2.81 7.64 14.76
CA PRO A 73 4.25 7.38 14.94
C PRO A 73 4.57 5.90 15.19
N PHE A 74 3.59 5.01 15.26
CA PHE A 74 3.82 3.63 15.66
C PHE A 74 3.99 2.65 14.50
N PHE A 75 3.37 2.93 13.36
CA PHE A 75 3.45 2.07 12.17
C PHE A 75 3.16 2.87 10.90
N GLU A 76 3.64 2.37 9.78
CA GLU A 76 3.21 2.86 8.47
C GLU A 76 1.90 2.19 8.06
N TYR A 77 0.93 2.99 7.67
CA TYR A 77 -0.36 2.48 7.20
C TYR A 77 -0.27 2.02 5.74
N VAL A 78 0.60 1.05 5.51
CA VAL A 78 0.77 0.41 4.20
C VAL A 78 0.55 -1.08 4.38
N PRO A 79 -0.43 -1.70 3.71
CA PRO A 79 -0.69 -3.12 3.83
C PRO A 79 0.52 -3.95 3.44
N THR A 80 0.96 -4.83 4.35
CA THR A 80 2.09 -5.73 4.12
C THR A 80 1.65 -7.19 3.94
N ARG A 81 0.39 -7.50 4.28
CA ARG A 81 -0.18 -8.83 4.18
C ARG A 81 -1.07 -8.93 2.96
N PHE A 82 -1.12 -10.13 2.38
CA PHE A 82 -2.09 -10.44 1.34
C PHE A 82 -3.50 -10.44 1.93
N THR A 83 -4.41 -9.72 1.28
CA THR A 83 -5.84 -9.76 1.55
C THR A 83 -6.61 -9.49 0.26
N ILE A 84 -7.68 -10.24 0.03
CA ILE A 84 -8.64 -10.01 -1.05
C ILE A 84 -9.72 -9.02 -0.62
N ASN A 85 -9.88 -8.81 0.68
CA ASN A 85 -10.91 -7.97 1.26
C ASN A 85 -10.28 -6.80 2.01
N ASP A 86 -9.76 -5.84 1.27
CA ASP A 86 -9.54 -4.50 1.80
C ASP A 86 -10.84 -3.71 1.64
N VAL A 87 -11.61 -3.71 2.72
CA VAL A 87 -13.03 -3.29 2.70
C VAL A 87 -13.23 -1.86 2.19
N TYR A 88 -12.28 -0.96 2.43
CA TYR A 88 -12.40 0.43 2.03
C TYR A 88 -11.77 0.69 0.67
N ASN A 89 -10.52 0.34 0.49
CA ASN A 89 -9.74 0.69 -0.69
C ASN A 89 -10.23 -0.03 -1.94
N THR A 90 -10.50 -1.33 -1.84
CA THR A 90 -11.04 -2.10 -2.96
C THR A 90 -12.43 -1.58 -3.39
N ARG A 91 -13.31 -1.24 -2.43
CA ARG A 91 -14.65 -0.74 -2.76
C ARG A 91 -14.60 0.62 -3.44
N LEU A 92 -13.78 1.55 -2.94
CA LEU A 92 -13.60 2.85 -3.57
C LEU A 92 -13.02 2.72 -4.98
N ALA A 93 -12.07 1.79 -5.18
CA ALA A 93 -11.54 1.54 -6.50
C ALA A 93 -12.62 1.05 -7.48
N GLN A 94 -13.55 0.18 -7.03
CA GLN A 94 -14.66 -0.28 -7.87
C GLN A 94 -15.67 0.83 -8.24
N LEU A 95 -15.65 1.97 -7.55
CA LEU A 95 -16.44 3.16 -7.91
C LEU A 95 -15.75 4.06 -8.94
N GLY A 96 -14.60 3.65 -9.46
CA GLY A 96 -13.88 4.39 -10.50
C GLY A 96 -12.78 5.31 -9.98
N PHE A 97 -12.27 5.10 -8.76
CA PHE A 97 -11.14 5.83 -8.21
C PHE A 97 -9.86 5.00 -8.28
N ILE A 98 -8.72 5.66 -8.44
CA ILE A 98 -7.45 5.08 -8.01
C ILE A 98 -7.32 5.38 -6.52
N VAL A 99 -7.14 4.34 -5.71
CA VAL A 99 -6.98 4.49 -4.26
C VAL A 99 -5.55 4.13 -3.89
N ILE A 100 -4.91 4.96 -3.09
CA ILE A 100 -3.55 4.71 -2.62
C ILE A 100 -3.46 4.73 -1.09
N THR A 101 -2.53 3.98 -0.56
CA THR A 101 -1.94 4.20 0.75
C THR A 101 -0.45 4.37 0.56
N VAL A 102 0.15 5.37 1.17
CA VAL A 102 1.59 5.60 1.10
C VAL A 102 2.15 5.82 2.50
N GLY A 103 3.32 5.23 2.76
CA GLY A 103 4.09 5.54 3.95
C GLY A 103 4.60 6.98 3.90
N HIS A 104 4.77 7.59 5.04
CA HIS A 104 5.27 8.95 5.15
C HIS A 104 6.28 9.06 6.29
N ARG A 105 7.18 10.02 6.22
CA ARG A 105 8.10 10.29 7.32
C ARG A 105 7.32 10.59 8.59
N GLY A 106 7.78 10.11 9.72
CA GLY A 106 7.05 10.16 11.00
C GLY A 106 6.21 8.91 11.29
N GLY A 107 6.15 7.96 10.38
CA GLY A 107 5.40 6.71 10.53
C GLY A 107 6.11 5.70 11.46
N THR A 108 6.70 4.66 10.90
CA THR A 108 7.26 3.54 11.65
C THR A 108 8.62 3.82 12.30
N PRO A 109 8.88 3.31 13.52
CA PRO A 109 10.22 3.33 14.12
C PRO A 109 11.21 2.40 13.40
N MET A 110 10.74 1.45 12.58
CA MET A 110 11.58 0.45 11.91
C MET A 110 12.52 1.04 10.85
N ARG A 111 12.30 2.29 10.45
CA ARG A 111 13.11 3.00 9.46
C ARG A 111 14.13 3.96 10.07
N GLY A 112 14.35 3.86 11.38
CA GLY A 112 15.33 4.64 12.11
C GLY A 112 14.76 5.93 12.73
N LYS A 113 15.56 6.51 13.65
CA LYS A 113 15.13 7.62 14.51
C LYS A 113 14.72 8.86 13.68
N ALA A 114 15.53 9.29 12.75
CA ALA A 114 15.27 10.50 11.96
C ALA A 114 13.95 10.41 11.19
N TYR A 115 13.65 9.25 10.58
CA TYR A 115 12.38 9.00 9.91
C TYR A 115 11.23 9.02 10.89
N HIS A 116 11.34 8.25 11.97
CA HIS A 116 10.28 8.09 12.97
C HIS A 116 9.90 9.38 13.70
N THR A 117 10.89 10.21 14.04
CA THR A 117 10.65 11.43 14.80
C THR A 117 10.32 12.66 13.95
N TYR A 118 10.22 12.50 12.63
CA TYR A 118 9.97 13.61 11.70
C TYR A 118 8.71 14.43 12.05
N GLY A 119 7.65 13.75 12.50
CA GLY A 119 6.39 14.39 12.90
C GLY A 119 6.37 14.99 14.30
N TYR A 120 7.42 14.84 15.11
CA TYR A 120 7.44 15.36 16.48
C TYR A 120 7.34 16.88 16.47
N ASN A 121 6.51 17.40 17.38
CA ASN A 121 6.12 18.81 17.48
C ASN A 121 5.24 19.34 16.33
N ASN A 122 4.89 18.51 15.35
CA ASN A 122 3.92 18.84 14.30
C ASN A 122 3.08 17.60 13.94
N MET A 123 2.41 17.04 14.94
CA MET A 123 1.70 15.75 14.81
C MET A 123 0.45 15.82 13.92
N ARG A 124 0.03 17.01 13.54
CA ARG A 124 -1.20 17.20 12.76
C ARG A 124 -0.95 17.12 11.25
N ASP A 125 0.00 17.86 10.75
CA ASP A 125 0.12 18.15 9.33
C ASP A 125 1.37 17.52 8.67
N TYR A 126 2.21 16.84 9.47
CA TYR A 126 3.49 16.31 9.02
C TYR A 126 3.41 15.32 7.82
N PRO A 127 2.36 14.51 7.64
CA PRO A 127 2.31 13.58 6.52
C PRO A 127 1.88 14.25 5.21
N LEU A 128 1.22 15.42 5.28
CA LEU A 128 0.57 16.06 4.14
C LEU A 128 1.53 16.35 2.98
N ALA A 129 2.73 16.86 3.30
CA ALA A 129 3.71 17.18 2.27
C ALA A 129 4.21 15.94 1.53
N ASP A 130 4.46 14.85 2.25
CA ASP A 130 4.92 13.59 1.67
C ASP A 130 3.80 12.94 0.84
N ASP A 131 2.57 12.96 1.31
CA ASP A 131 1.40 12.41 0.62
C ASP A 131 1.12 13.16 -0.68
N LYS A 132 1.11 14.49 -0.63
CA LYS A 132 0.95 15.34 -1.81
C LYS A 132 2.04 15.06 -2.85
N TYR A 133 3.29 15.04 -2.44
CA TYR A 133 4.42 14.83 -3.35
C TYR A 133 4.41 13.43 -3.96
N ALA A 134 3.94 12.44 -3.20
CA ALA A 134 3.73 11.08 -3.71
C ALA A 134 2.67 11.03 -4.81
N ILE A 135 1.55 11.71 -4.62
CA ILE A 135 0.46 11.79 -5.62
C ILE A 135 0.96 12.46 -6.90
N GLU A 136 1.67 13.59 -6.79
CA GLU A 136 2.22 14.31 -7.94
C GLU A 136 3.15 13.41 -8.78
N GLN A 137 4.05 12.65 -8.14
CA GLN A 137 4.91 11.69 -8.85
C GLN A 137 4.13 10.55 -9.54
N LEU A 138 3.03 10.09 -8.95
CA LEU A 138 2.20 9.05 -9.56
C LEU A 138 1.45 9.59 -10.79
N ILE A 139 1.03 10.85 -10.78
CA ILE A 139 0.39 11.51 -11.94
C ILE A 139 1.39 11.65 -13.09
N ASP A 140 2.62 12.05 -12.79
CA ASP A 140 3.67 12.26 -13.81
C ASP A 140 4.18 10.94 -14.42
N ALA A 141 3.98 9.82 -13.74
CA ALA A 141 4.43 8.49 -14.18
C ALA A 141 3.40 7.74 -15.03
N THR A 142 2.19 8.27 -15.17
CA THR A 142 1.09 7.68 -15.96
C THR A 142 0.87 8.43 -17.25
#